data_cd6c6c3842b98114928ff5f1a3ebc06a
#
_entry.id   cd6c6c3842b98114928ff5f1a3ebc06a
#
_cell.length_a   1.000
_cell.length_b   1.000
_cell.length_c   1.000
_cell.angle_alpha   90.00
_cell.angle_beta   90.00
_cell.angle_gamma   90.00
#
_symmetry.space_group_name_H-M   'P 1'
#
loop_
_entity.id
_entity.type
_entity.pdbx_description
1 polymer ?
#
loop_
_entity_poly.entity_id
_entity_poly.type
_entity_poly.pdbx_seq_one_letter_code
_entity_poly.pdbx_strand_id
1 'polypeptide(L)'
;MSESELQTMVADYLRFQYPDVMFHSDFGSGIKLTPGQASKQKRQNGGKRAWPDMFIAEPKMQIQHAIVYGLFIELKKDGTRLTKRTGEWATEHIAEQADVLDRLRFRGYEAQFAVGFDEAKNLIDKYLGGKS
;
A
#
# COMPACT_ATOMS: atom_id res chain seq x y z
N MET A 1 14.34 11.40 -1.20
CA MET A 1 13.51 10.87 -0.11
C MET A 1 13.46 9.36 -0.20
N SER A 2 13.68 8.66 0.91
CA SER A 2 13.57 7.20 0.96
C SER A 2 12.11 6.76 1.00
N GLU A 3 11.87 5.47 0.76
CA GLU A 3 10.52 4.91 0.91
C GLU A 3 10.04 5.00 2.36
N SER A 4 10.94 4.83 3.32
CA SER A 4 10.60 4.97 4.74
C SER A 4 10.16 6.38 5.10
N GLU A 5 10.86 7.38 4.59
CA GLU A 5 10.49 8.79 4.78
C GLU A 5 9.15 9.10 4.12
N LEU A 6 8.92 8.58 2.92
CA LEU A 6 7.64 8.72 2.23
C LEU A 6 6.51 8.10 3.06
N GLN A 7 6.73 6.90 3.60
CA GLN A 7 5.74 6.22 4.42
C GLN A 7 5.38 7.05 5.65
N THR A 8 6.36 7.65 6.30
CA THR A 8 6.14 8.53 7.44
C THR A 8 5.33 9.76 7.05
N MET A 9 5.64 10.37 5.90
CA MET A 9 4.88 11.54 5.41
C MET A 9 3.42 11.18 5.15
N VAL A 10 3.17 10.03 4.54
CA VAL A 10 1.80 9.59 4.25
C VAL A 10 1.05 9.30 5.54
N ALA A 11 1.71 8.65 6.50
CA ALA A 11 1.10 8.39 7.81
C ALA A 11 0.75 9.69 8.53
N ASP A 12 1.64 10.67 8.50
CA ASP A 12 1.37 11.99 9.09
C ASP A 12 0.18 12.66 8.41
N TYR A 13 0.13 12.61 7.09
CA TYR A 13 -0.99 13.16 6.33
C TYR A 13 -2.31 12.53 6.77
N LEU A 14 -2.36 11.21 6.89
CA LEU A 14 -3.56 10.50 7.33
C LEU A 14 -3.98 10.93 8.73
N ARG A 15 -3.03 11.01 9.67
CA ARG A 15 -3.34 11.40 11.05
C ARG A 15 -3.92 12.81 11.14
N PHE A 16 -3.35 13.74 10.38
CA PHE A 16 -3.77 15.13 10.43
C PHE A 16 -5.06 15.38 9.67
N GLN A 17 -5.18 14.81 8.48
CA GLN A 17 -6.32 15.09 7.60
C GLN A 17 -7.53 14.24 7.92
N TYR A 18 -7.33 13.02 8.39
CA TYR A 18 -8.40 12.05 8.63
C TYR A 18 -8.24 11.43 10.03
N PRO A 19 -8.41 12.22 11.10
CA PRO A 19 -8.08 11.78 12.46
C PRO A 19 -8.92 10.61 12.97
N ASP A 20 -10.10 10.38 12.39
CA ASP A 20 -10.98 9.29 12.84
C ASP A 20 -10.77 7.99 12.05
N VAL A 21 -9.92 8.01 11.04
CA VAL A 21 -9.67 6.84 10.21
C VAL A 21 -8.56 5.99 10.82
N MET A 22 -8.82 4.70 10.94
CA MET A 22 -7.81 3.76 11.42
C MET A 22 -6.95 3.28 10.26
N PHE A 23 -5.65 3.26 10.47
CA PHE A 23 -4.73 2.73 9.46
C PHE A 23 -3.53 2.07 10.13
N HIS A 24 -2.84 1.24 9.38
CA HIS A 24 -1.65 0.55 9.85
C HIS A 24 -0.56 0.65 8.78
N SER A 25 0.67 0.94 9.22
CA SER A 25 1.86 0.95 8.36
C SER A 25 2.77 -0.19 8.75
N ASP A 26 3.38 -0.83 7.76
CA ASP A 26 4.35 -1.89 8.02
C ASP A 26 5.66 -1.30 8.52
N PHE A 27 6.05 -1.66 9.73
CA PHE A 27 7.27 -1.17 10.36
C PHE A 27 8.53 -1.60 9.60
N GLY A 28 8.50 -2.74 8.94
CA GLY A 28 9.66 -3.32 8.27
C GLY A 28 10.09 -2.65 6.98
N SER A 29 9.34 -1.68 6.48
CA SER A 29 9.66 -1.02 5.22
C SER A 29 10.99 -0.27 5.31
N GLY A 30 11.94 -0.61 4.41
CA GLY A 30 13.24 0.02 4.39
C GLY A 30 14.22 -0.48 5.44
N ILE A 31 13.83 -1.40 6.31
CA ILE A 31 14.71 -1.98 7.32
C ILE A 31 15.31 -3.28 6.78
N LYS A 32 16.64 -3.38 6.87
CA LYS A 32 17.34 -4.59 6.46
C LYS A 32 17.21 -5.65 7.53
N LEU A 33 16.56 -6.75 7.22
CA LEU A 33 16.36 -7.86 8.14
C LEU A 33 17.49 -8.89 8.01
N THR A 34 17.83 -9.55 9.12
CA THR A 34 18.66 -10.75 9.05
C THR A 34 17.88 -11.87 8.36
N PRO A 35 18.56 -12.91 7.83
CA PRO A 35 17.84 -14.04 7.24
C PRO A 35 16.82 -14.69 8.18
N GLY A 36 17.15 -14.80 9.48
CA GLY A 36 16.22 -15.36 10.46
C GLY A 36 15.01 -14.48 10.69
N GLN A 37 15.20 -13.15 10.76
CA GLN A 37 14.11 -12.18 10.91
C GLN A 37 13.21 -12.20 9.67
N ALA A 38 13.79 -12.24 8.47
CA ALA A 38 13.04 -12.28 7.23
C ALA A 38 12.21 -13.55 7.12
N SER A 39 12.78 -14.69 7.49
CA SER A 39 12.06 -15.98 7.48
C SER A 39 10.90 -15.98 8.46
N LYS A 40 11.10 -15.44 9.65
CA LYS A 40 10.06 -15.33 10.67
C LYS A 40 8.92 -14.42 10.20
N GLN A 41 9.28 -13.26 9.65
CA GLN A 41 8.30 -12.31 9.14
C GLN A 41 7.46 -12.93 8.02
N LYS A 42 8.09 -13.66 7.09
CA LYS A 42 7.39 -14.33 6.02
C LYS A 42 6.39 -15.35 6.56
N ARG A 43 6.80 -16.15 7.56
CA ARG A 43 5.89 -17.13 8.19
C ARG A 43 4.70 -16.45 8.86
N GLN A 44 4.96 -15.35 9.56
CA GLN A 44 3.91 -14.59 10.25
C GLN A 44 2.94 -13.94 9.27
N ASN A 45 3.39 -13.67 8.05
CA ASN A 45 2.58 -13.08 6.99
C ASN A 45 2.00 -14.12 6.03
N GLY A 46 1.84 -15.34 6.48
CA GLY A 46 1.20 -16.38 5.67
C GLY A 46 2.01 -16.85 4.48
N GLY A 47 3.32 -16.73 4.55
CA GLY A 47 4.21 -17.12 3.45
C GLY A 47 4.39 -16.07 2.37
N LYS A 48 3.82 -14.88 2.53
CA LYS A 48 3.95 -13.79 1.55
C LYS A 48 5.05 -12.83 1.97
N ARG A 49 5.82 -12.35 0.99
CA ARG A 49 6.91 -11.38 1.21
C ARG A 49 6.53 -9.96 0.79
N ALA A 50 5.54 -9.86 -0.07
CA ALA A 50 5.25 -8.61 -0.77
C ALA A 50 3.94 -7.96 -0.33
N TRP A 51 3.65 -8.02 0.98
CA TRP A 51 2.50 -7.32 1.53
C TRP A 51 2.64 -5.82 1.33
N PRO A 52 1.55 -5.12 1.02
CA PRO A 52 1.59 -3.66 0.88
C PRO A 52 2.02 -2.96 2.16
N ASP A 53 2.62 -1.77 1.99
CA ASP A 53 3.17 -0.99 3.11
C ASP A 53 2.13 -0.47 4.08
N MET A 54 0.95 -0.15 3.60
CA MET A 54 -0.08 0.49 4.41
C MET A 54 -1.45 -0.12 4.16
N PHE A 55 -2.25 -0.18 5.23
CA PHE A 55 -3.65 -0.56 5.15
C PHE A 55 -4.51 0.48 5.84
N ILE A 56 -5.50 0.99 5.12
CA ILE A 56 -6.50 1.92 5.66
C ILE A 56 -7.77 1.11 5.92
N ALA A 57 -8.12 0.98 7.21
CA ALA A 57 -9.22 0.15 7.67
C ALA A 57 -10.53 0.95 7.70
N GLU A 58 -10.91 1.46 6.54
CA GLU A 58 -12.13 2.23 6.39
C GLU A 58 -12.92 1.63 5.23
N PRO A 59 -14.07 1.01 5.45
CA PRO A 59 -14.88 0.50 4.36
C PRO A 59 -15.57 1.63 3.64
N LYS A 60 -15.87 1.42 2.36
CA LYS A 60 -16.72 2.35 1.62
C LYS A 60 -17.70 1.58 0.75
N MET A 61 -18.82 2.22 0.45
CA MET A 61 -19.82 1.65 -0.43
C MET A 61 -19.62 2.21 -1.83
N GLN A 62 -19.60 1.30 -2.81
CA GLN A 62 -19.53 1.68 -4.21
C GLN A 62 -20.93 1.72 -4.83
N ILE A 63 -21.00 2.09 -6.09
CA ILE A 63 -22.22 2.03 -6.89
C ILE A 63 -22.80 0.61 -6.81
N GLN A 64 -24.12 0.49 -6.70
CA GLN A 64 -24.86 -0.79 -6.57
C GLN A 64 -24.64 -1.48 -5.21
N HIS A 65 -24.27 -0.71 -4.20
CA HIS A 65 -24.13 -1.19 -2.82
C HIS A 65 -23.04 -2.25 -2.62
N ALA A 66 -22.09 -2.36 -3.54
CA ALA A 66 -20.92 -3.21 -3.32
C ALA A 66 -20.03 -2.56 -2.27
N ILE A 67 -19.58 -3.34 -1.29
CA ILE A 67 -18.72 -2.86 -0.22
C ILE A 67 -17.26 -3.09 -0.60
N VAL A 68 -16.43 -2.06 -0.42
CA VAL A 68 -14.97 -2.19 -0.45
C VAL A 68 -14.51 -2.16 1.00
N TYR A 69 -13.76 -3.16 1.41
CA TYR A 69 -13.48 -3.39 2.83
C TYR A 69 -12.32 -2.55 3.38
N GLY A 70 -11.53 -1.97 2.53
CA GLY A 70 -10.40 -1.13 2.93
C GLY A 70 -9.49 -0.87 1.75
N LEU A 71 -8.46 -0.06 1.98
CA LEU A 71 -7.48 0.30 0.96
C LEU A 71 -6.09 -0.15 1.39
N PHE A 72 -5.43 -0.95 0.54
CA PHE A 72 -4.02 -1.27 0.68
C PHE A 72 -3.20 -0.41 -0.27
N ILE A 73 -2.09 0.12 0.20
CA ILE A 73 -1.20 0.96 -0.62
C ILE A 73 0.22 0.40 -0.56
N GLU A 74 0.79 0.15 -1.73
CA GLU A 74 2.22 -0.13 -1.86
C GLU A 74 2.91 1.15 -2.30
N LEU A 75 3.72 1.71 -1.41
CA LEU A 75 4.40 2.99 -1.66
C LEU A 75 5.70 2.76 -2.42
N LYS A 76 5.94 3.61 -3.40
CA LYS A 76 7.20 3.67 -4.13
C LYS A 76 7.72 5.09 -4.09
N LYS A 77 9.04 5.25 -3.91
CA LYS A 77 9.63 6.58 -3.89
C LYS A 77 9.44 7.26 -5.24
N ASP A 78 9.43 8.58 -5.22
CA ASP A 78 9.25 9.40 -6.39
C ASP A 78 10.26 9.02 -7.49
N GLY A 79 9.81 9.02 -8.73
CA GLY A 79 10.65 8.65 -9.87
C GLY A 79 10.74 7.16 -10.16
N THR A 80 10.15 6.30 -9.32
CA THR A 80 10.14 4.87 -9.58
C THR A 80 9.28 4.55 -10.80
N ARG A 81 9.83 3.76 -11.74
CA ARG A 81 9.07 3.26 -12.87
C ARG A 81 8.54 1.87 -12.55
N LEU A 82 7.22 1.72 -12.62
CA LEU A 82 6.59 0.43 -12.31
C LEU A 82 6.66 -0.56 -13.47
N THR A 83 6.62 -0.04 -14.70
CA THR A 83 6.60 -0.89 -15.90
C THR A 83 7.70 -0.52 -16.87
N LYS A 84 8.10 -1.50 -17.68
CA LYS A 84 8.97 -1.29 -18.83
C LYS A 84 8.15 -0.73 -20.00
N ARG A 85 8.82 -0.32 -21.08
CA ARG A 85 8.16 0.10 -22.31
C ARG A 85 7.23 -0.96 -22.89
N THR A 86 7.56 -2.22 -22.68
CA THR A 86 6.79 -3.37 -23.16
C THR A 86 5.47 -3.55 -22.41
N GLY A 87 5.29 -2.84 -21.28
CA GLY A 87 4.14 -3.02 -20.40
C GLY A 87 4.37 -4.05 -19.29
N GLU A 88 5.49 -4.77 -19.34
CA GLU A 88 5.83 -5.70 -18.28
C GLU A 88 6.26 -4.95 -17.01
N TRP A 89 6.07 -5.59 -15.84
CA TRP A 89 6.56 -5.01 -14.59
C TRP A 89 8.06 -4.80 -14.65
N ALA A 90 8.53 -3.67 -14.09
CA ALA A 90 9.92 -3.26 -14.23
C ALA A 90 10.91 -4.24 -13.59
N THR A 91 10.51 -4.87 -12.48
CA THR A 91 11.35 -5.85 -11.78
C THR A 91 10.48 -7.01 -11.33
N GLU A 92 11.14 -8.14 -11.00
CA GLU A 92 10.47 -9.31 -10.45
C GLU A 92 9.80 -8.98 -9.10
N HIS A 93 10.45 -8.15 -8.29
CA HIS A 93 9.90 -7.73 -6.99
C HIS A 93 8.61 -6.92 -7.16
N ILE A 94 8.58 -6.01 -8.11
CA ILE A 94 7.36 -5.24 -8.42
C ILE A 94 6.26 -6.18 -8.92
N ALA A 95 6.62 -7.18 -9.73
CA ALA A 95 5.65 -8.17 -10.19
C ALA A 95 5.04 -8.96 -9.02
N GLU A 96 5.84 -9.34 -8.04
CA GLU A 96 5.34 -10.00 -6.83
C GLU A 96 4.39 -9.10 -6.04
N GLN A 97 4.75 -7.83 -5.89
CA GLN A 97 3.89 -6.85 -5.21
C GLN A 97 2.57 -6.67 -5.97
N ALA A 98 2.63 -6.59 -7.29
CA ALA A 98 1.44 -6.47 -8.13
C ALA A 98 0.51 -7.69 -7.96
N ASP A 99 1.08 -8.89 -7.84
CA ASP A 99 0.29 -10.10 -7.62
C ASP A 99 -0.46 -10.04 -6.29
N VAL A 100 0.19 -9.58 -5.24
CA VAL A 100 -0.48 -9.43 -3.93
C VAL A 100 -1.62 -8.41 -4.03
N LEU A 101 -1.39 -7.27 -4.70
CA LEU A 101 -2.44 -6.27 -4.89
C LEU A 101 -3.63 -6.85 -5.66
N ASP A 102 -3.37 -7.64 -6.71
CA ASP A 102 -4.44 -8.30 -7.46
C ASP A 102 -5.26 -9.24 -6.58
N ARG A 103 -4.59 -10.03 -5.75
CA ARG A 103 -5.26 -10.96 -4.84
C ARG A 103 -6.12 -10.24 -3.82
N LEU A 104 -5.66 -9.09 -3.34
CA LEU A 104 -6.43 -8.27 -2.39
C LEU A 104 -7.66 -7.68 -3.08
N ARG A 105 -7.52 -7.17 -4.30
CA ARG A 105 -8.66 -6.65 -5.06
C ARG A 105 -9.70 -7.72 -5.30
N PHE A 106 -9.28 -8.92 -5.61
CA PHE A 106 -10.20 -10.05 -5.81
C PHE A 106 -11.01 -10.35 -4.54
N ARG A 107 -10.47 -10.02 -3.36
CA ARG A 107 -11.12 -10.28 -2.09
C ARG A 107 -11.93 -9.11 -1.55
N GLY A 108 -12.12 -8.08 -2.34
CA GLY A 108 -13.00 -6.98 -1.98
C GLY A 108 -12.32 -5.75 -1.42
N TYR A 109 -11.00 -5.67 -1.51
CA TYR A 109 -10.25 -4.47 -1.11
C TYR A 109 -9.91 -3.64 -2.32
N GLU A 110 -9.71 -2.35 -2.12
CA GLU A 110 -8.96 -1.55 -3.08
C GLU A 110 -7.48 -1.73 -2.73
N ALA A 111 -6.63 -1.89 -3.74
CA ALA A 111 -5.22 -2.15 -3.51
C ALA A 111 -4.42 -1.60 -4.70
N GLN A 112 -3.49 -0.69 -4.44
CA GLN A 112 -2.79 0.03 -5.50
C GLN A 112 -1.37 0.38 -5.12
N PHE A 113 -0.54 0.56 -6.13
CA PHE A 113 0.72 1.27 -5.99
C PHE A 113 0.46 2.78 -5.89
N ALA A 114 1.33 3.49 -5.18
CA ALA A 114 1.39 4.94 -5.24
C ALA A 114 2.86 5.35 -5.31
N VAL A 115 3.21 6.06 -6.37
CA VAL A 115 4.58 6.52 -6.60
C VAL A 115 4.68 7.98 -6.18
N GLY A 116 5.37 8.24 -5.07
CA GLY A 116 5.53 9.56 -4.51
C GLY A 116 4.36 10.00 -3.65
N PHE A 117 4.57 11.09 -2.93
CA PHE A 117 3.58 11.60 -1.97
C PHE A 117 2.29 12.06 -2.64
N ASP A 118 2.40 12.76 -3.77
CA ASP A 118 1.22 13.32 -4.41
C ASP A 118 0.27 12.23 -4.90
N GLU A 119 0.78 11.15 -5.47
CA GLU A 119 -0.06 10.02 -5.87
C GLU A 119 -0.73 9.37 -4.66
N ALA A 120 0.03 9.17 -3.58
CA ALA A 120 -0.51 8.58 -2.36
C ALA A 120 -1.61 9.46 -1.77
N LYS A 121 -1.36 10.76 -1.68
CA LYS A 121 -2.34 11.72 -1.18
C LYS A 121 -3.62 11.69 -2.02
N ASN A 122 -3.48 11.74 -3.34
CA ASN A 122 -4.63 11.74 -4.25
C ASN A 122 -5.43 10.44 -4.16
N LEU A 123 -4.75 9.31 -4.03
CA LEU A 123 -5.40 8.01 -3.86
C LEU A 123 -6.20 7.98 -2.55
N ILE A 124 -5.60 8.45 -1.47
CA ILE A 124 -6.23 8.50 -0.15
C ILE A 124 -7.45 9.42 -0.17
N ASP A 125 -7.30 10.62 -0.71
CA ASP A 125 -8.39 11.59 -0.76
C ASP A 125 -9.55 11.08 -1.61
N LYS A 126 -9.26 10.44 -2.72
CA LYS A 126 -10.28 9.85 -3.58
C LYS A 126 -11.00 8.69 -2.87
N TYR A 127 -10.24 7.85 -2.17
CA TYR A 127 -10.82 6.71 -1.45
C TYR A 127 -11.69 7.16 -0.28
N LEU A 128 -11.19 8.08 0.53
CA LEU A 128 -11.87 8.52 1.75
C LEU A 128 -12.96 9.56 1.49
N GLY A 129 -12.96 10.21 0.35
CA GLY A 129 -14.02 11.08 -0.17
C GLY A 129 -14.83 11.85 0.87
N GLY A 130 -14.32 12.97 1.40
CA GLY A 130 -15.07 13.80 2.34
C GLY A 130 -15.16 13.29 3.76
N LYS A 131 -14.38 12.29 4.15
CA LYS A 131 -14.35 11.76 5.52
C LYS A 131 -13.38 12.52 6.44
N SER A 132 -12.92 13.67 6.00
CA SER A 132 -12.01 14.49 6.78
C SER A 132 -12.62 14.99 8.09
#